data_1591b495e85a8600e9b363122bffec10
#
_entry.id   1591b495e85a8600e9b363122bffec10
#
_cell.length_a   1.000
_cell.length_b   1.000
_cell.length_c   1.000
_cell.angle_alpha   90.00
_cell.angle_beta   90.00
_cell.angle_gamma   90.00
#
_symmetry.space_group_name_H-M   'P 1'
#
loop_
_entity.id
_entity.type
_entity.pdbx_description
1 polymer ?
#
loop_
_entity_poly.entity_id
_entity_poly.type
_entity_poly.pdbx_seq_one_letter_code
_entity_poly.pdbx_strand_id
1 'polypeptide(L)'
;GNMYEMPKDDLFSKDNLDISDADYGLFYMDAIDNYKKYDGAPIKFNGFYYEGDKKTKVFGRFAMVCCANDTQRLAMMVTNLDGDYIPGHYYHVEGVFRVRNEKGGVRIYIEGKSAGEIDKPKDEFVTFN
;
A
#
# COMPACT_ATOMS: atom_id res chain seq x y z
N GLY A 1 21.78 5.62 -20.37
CA GLY A 1 21.38 4.65 -19.43
C GLY A 1 20.34 3.70 -19.98
N ASN A 2 20.01 2.77 -19.17
CA ASN A 2 18.98 1.80 -19.50
C ASN A 2 17.62 2.48 -19.49
N MET A 3 16.85 2.32 -20.54
CA MET A 3 15.51 2.88 -20.62
C MET A 3 14.58 2.38 -19.52
N TYR A 4 14.93 1.27 -18.89
CA TYR A 4 14.15 0.71 -17.78
C TYR A 4 14.56 1.23 -16.42
N GLU A 5 15.62 2.01 -16.36
CA GLU A 5 16.00 2.62 -15.11
C GLU A 5 15.11 3.84 -14.86
N MET A 6 14.34 3.74 -13.81
CA MET A 6 13.57 4.89 -13.35
C MET A 6 14.43 5.71 -12.41
N PRO A 7 14.29 7.03 -12.43
CA PRO A 7 14.99 7.87 -11.46
C PRO A 7 14.59 7.41 -10.06
N LYS A 8 15.52 6.83 -9.33
CA LYS A 8 15.23 6.21 -8.04
C LYS A 8 14.71 7.17 -7.00
N ASP A 9 14.98 8.47 -7.19
CA ASP A 9 14.69 9.44 -6.15
C ASP A 9 13.38 10.20 -6.37
N ASP A 10 12.72 10.02 -7.52
CA ASP A 10 11.68 10.95 -7.94
C ASP A 10 10.34 10.35 -8.26
N LEU A 11 10.13 9.03 -8.03
CA LEU A 11 8.84 8.42 -8.30
C LEU A 11 7.75 8.99 -7.39
N PHE A 12 8.06 9.10 -6.11
CA PHE A 12 7.08 9.57 -5.13
C PHE A 12 7.77 10.45 -4.11
N SER A 13 7.06 11.52 -3.71
CA SER A 13 7.56 12.42 -2.70
C SER A 13 7.29 11.87 -1.30
N LYS A 14 8.32 11.76 -0.49
CA LYS A 14 8.15 11.33 0.90
C LYS A 14 7.39 12.34 1.76
N ASP A 15 7.22 13.56 1.27
CA ASP A 15 6.49 14.57 2.02
C ASP A 15 4.98 14.42 1.89
N ASN A 16 4.55 13.74 0.84
CA ASN A 16 3.14 13.51 0.62
C ASN A 16 2.94 12.30 -0.30
N LEU A 17 2.68 11.15 0.31
CA LEU A 17 2.42 9.93 -0.42
C LEU A 17 0.92 9.77 -0.63
N ASP A 18 0.35 10.59 -1.50
CA ASP A 18 -1.04 10.47 -1.90
C ASP A 18 -1.09 9.53 -3.10
N ILE A 19 -1.22 8.24 -2.81
CA ILE A 19 -1.06 7.18 -3.81
C ILE A 19 -2.38 6.93 -4.52
N SER A 20 -2.43 7.31 -5.78
CA SER A 20 -3.61 7.06 -6.61
C SER A 20 -3.72 5.58 -6.96
N ASP A 21 -4.91 5.17 -7.41
CA ASP A 21 -5.14 3.81 -7.87
C ASP A 21 -4.19 3.44 -9.02
N ALA A 22 -3.91 4.40 -9.90
CA ALA A 22 -3.00 4.18 -11.02
C ALA A 22 -1.55 3.95 -10.57
N ASP A 23 -1.16 4.56 -9.47
CA ASP A 23 0.22 4.52 -8.97
C ASP A 23 0.47 3.43 -7.93
N TYR A 24 -0.58 2.77 -7.45
CA TYR A 24 -0.46 1.85 -6.33
C TYR A 24 0.57 0.74 -6.58
N GLY A 25 0.54 0.13 -7.75
CA GLY A 25 1.47 -0.96 -8.07
C GLY A 25 2.92 -0.52 -8.08
N LEU A 26 3.20 0.61 -8.73
CA LEU A 26 4.55 1.17 -8.77
C LEU A 26 5.03 1.56 -7.39
N PHE A 27 4.17 2.21 -6.61
CA PHE A 27 4.53 2.58 -5.25
C PHE A 27 4.83 1.35 -4.40
N TYR A 28 3.98 0.32 -4.50
CA TYR A 28 4.16 -0.90 -3.72
C TYR A 28 5.52 -1.52 -3.97
N MET A 29 5.93 -1.62 -5.23
CA MET A 29 7.23 -2.17 -5.58
C MET A 29 8.38 -1.31 -5.09
N ASP A 30 8.27 0.01 -5.27
CA ASP A 30 9.31 0.92 -4.82
C ASP A 30 9.42 0.92 -3.29
N ALA A 31 8.30 0.81 -2.60
CA ALA A 31 8.28 0.77 -1.14
C ALA A 31 9.00 -0.46 -0.59
N ILE A 32 8.91 -1.59 -1.29
CA ILE A 32 9.62 -2.80 -0.88
C ILE A 32 11.13 -2.63 -1.13
N ASP A 33 11.50 -2.10 -2.29
CA ASP A 33 12.90 -1.98 -2.69
C ASP A 33 13.62 -0.84 -1.97
N ASN A 34 12.91 0.25 -1.70
CA ASN A 34 13.49 1.48 -1.16
C ASN A 34 12.74 1.96 0.10
N TYR A 35 12.38 1.04 0.97
CA TYR A 35 11.54 1.34 2.11
C TYR A 35 12.10 2.43 3.03
N LYS A 36 13.41 2.50 3.18
CA LYS A 36 14.04 3.49 4.08
C LYS A 36 13.72 4.92 3.70
N LYS A 37 13.57 5.16 2.42
CA LYS A 37 13.26 6.46 1.86
C LYS A 37 11.93 7.01 2.39
N TYR A 38 11.00 6.13 2.68
CA TYR A 38 9.63 6.51 3.03
C TYR A 38 9.31 6.50 4.53
N ASP A 39 10.26 6.07 5.36
CA ASP A 39 10.00 5.99 6.81
C ASP A 39 9.60 7.36 7.36
N GLY A 40 8.46 7.40 8.03
CA GLY A 40 7.91 8.63 8.60
C GLY A 40 7.04 9.44 7.64
N ALA A 41 6.88 9.01 6.40
CA ALA A 41 6.11 9.78 5.43
C ALA A 41 4.60 9.62 5.64
N PRO A 42 3.84 10.73 5.61
CA PRO A 42 2.38 10.63 5.57
C PRO A 42 1.94 9.93 4.29
N ILE A 43 0.98 9.03 4.41
CA ILE A 43 0.52 8.23 3.26
C ILE A 43 -0.99 8.14 3.23
N LYS A 44 -1.54 8.17 2.02
CA LYS A 44 -2.96 7.94 1.73
C LYS A 44 -3.04 6.99 0.56
N PHE A 45 -3.93 6.03 0.65
CA PHE A 45 -4.17 5.09 -0.44
C PHE A 45 -5.54 4.45 -0.31
N ASN A 46 -6.03 3.86 -1.39
CA ASN A 46 -7.28 3.12 -1.39
C ASN A 46 -6.99 1.63 -1.47
N GLY A 47 -7.67 0.85 -0.63
CA GLY A 47 -7.51 -0.59 -0.65
C GLY A 47 -8.73 -1.30 -0.09
N PHE A 48 -8.92 -2.58 -0.46
CA PHE A 48 -9.96 -3.39 0.14
C PHE A 48 -9.46 -3.98 1.45
N TYR A 49 -10.37 -4.08 2.42
CA TYR A 49 -10.05 -4.74 3.68
C TYR A 49 -10.00 -6.25 3.44
N TYR A 50 -8.89 -6.87 3.81
CA TYR A 50 -8.71 -8.30 3.62
C TYR A 50 -9.02 -9.08 4.90
N GLU A 51 -8.29 -8.75 5.96
CA GLU A 51 -8.43 -9.38 7.27
C GLU A 51 -7.71 -8.56 8.32
N GLY A 52 -7.91 -8.93 9.59
CA GLY A 52 -7.15 -8.31 10.64
C GLY A 52 -7.71 -8.59 12.03
N ASP A 53 -6.96 -8.19 13.01
CA ASP A 53 -7.36 -8.24 14.42
C ASP A 53 -7.38 -6.82 14.97
N LYS A 54 -7.42 -6.69 16.31
CA LYS A 54 -7.46 -5.38 16.94
C LYS A 54 -6.19 -4.56 16.73
N LYS A 55 -5.06 -5.22 16.56
CA LYS A 55 -3.76 -4.53 16.48
C LYS A 55 -3.35 -4.22 15.06
N THR A 56 -3.61 -5.14 14.15
CA THR A 56 -3.14 -5.04 12.77
C THR A 56 -4.23 -5.45 11.81
N LYS A 57 -4.46 -4.61 10.84
CA LYS A 57 -5.42 -4.85 9.77
C LYS A 57 -4.69 -4.84 8.44
N VAL A 58 -5.19 -5.60 7.48
CA VAL A 58 -4.55 -5.74 6.18
C VAL A 58 -5.47 -5.19 5.11
N PHE A 59 -4.96 -4.22 4.36
CA PHE A 59 -5.66 -3.65 3.21
C PHE A 59 -4.79 -3.87 1.97
N GLY A 60 -5.41 -4.09 0.82
CA GLY A 60 -4.63 -4.37 -0.36
C GLY A 60 -5.35 -4.07 -1.66
N ARG A 61 -4.64 -4.34 -2.73
CA ARG A 61 -5.16 -4.27 -4.09
C ARG A 61 -4.73 -5.51 -4.84
N PHE A 62 -5.49 -5.89 -5.85
CA PHE A 62 -5.12 -7.00 -6.72
C PHE A 62 -4.33 -6.49 -7.92
N ALA A 63 -3.28 -7.22 -8.28
CA ALA A 63 -2.53 -6.98 -9.50
C ALA A 63 -2.56 -8.24 -10.36
N MET A 64 -2.78 -8.06 -11.65
CA MET A 64 -2.70 -9.15 -12.61
C MET A 64 -1.33 -9.10 -13.25
N VAL A 65 -0.54 -10.16 -13.08
CA VAL A 65 0.84 -10.16 -13.54
C VAL A 65 0.92 -10.46 -15.04
N CYS A 66 0.32 -11.55 -15.47
CA CYS A 66 0.32 -11.89 -16.89
C CYS A 66 -1.07 -12.20 -17.44
N CYS A 67 -1.90 -12.80 -16.65
CA CYS A 67 -3.24 -13.24 -17.08
C CYS A 67 -4.17 -13.37 -15.89
N ALA A 68 -5.46 -13.59 -16.16
CA ALA A 68 -6.49 -13.61 -15.13
C ALA A 68 -6.23 -14.65 -14.03
N ASN A 69 -5.48 -15.70 -14.33
CA ASN A 69 -5.18 -16.74 -13.33
C ASN A 69 -3.94 -16.43 -12.49
N ASP A 70 -3.25 -15.33 -12.79
CA ASP A 70 -2.01 -14.96 -12.11
C ASP A 70 -2.20 -13.64 -11.37
N THR A 71 -3.11 -13.66 -10.42
CA THR A 71 -3.47 -12.49 -9.63
C THR A 71 -2.69 -12.49 -8.33
N GLN A 72 -2.06 -11.36 -8.03
CA GLN A 72 -1.34 -11.17 -6.78
C GLN A 72 -2.05 -10.13 -5.93
N ARG A 73 -2.00 -10.33 -4.63
CA ARG A 73 -2.50 -9.36 -3.68
C ARG A 73 -1.35 -8.52 -3.14
N LEU A 74 -1.43 -7.22 -3.38
CA LEU A 74 -0.43 -6.27 -2.90
C LEU A 74 -0.96 -5.66 -1.61
N ALA A 75 -0.56 -6.24 -0.49
CA ALA A 75 -1.15 -5.94 0.81
C ALA A 75 -0.26 -5.05 1.66
N MET A 76 -0.91 -4.15 2.41
CA MET A 76 -0.24 -3.32 3.40
C MET A 76 -0.83 -3.60 4.78
N MET A 77 0.03 -3.80 5.75
CA MET A 77 -0.39 -3.92 7.15
C MET A 77 -0.60 -2.53 7.71
N VAL A 78 -1.71 -2.34 8.42
CA VAL A 78 -2.08 -1.05 9.01
C VAL A 78 -2.39 -1.26 10.48
N THR A 79 -1.68 -0.56 11.34
CA THR A 79 -1.89 -0.60 12.80
C THR A 79 -2.79 0.55 13.24
N ASN A 80 -3.20 0.54 14.50
CA ASN A 80 -3.92 1.65 15.17
C ASN A 80 -5.28 2.01 14.58
N LEU A 81 -5.93 1.11 13.87
CA LEU A 81 -7.29 1.35 13.41
C LEU A 81 -8.25 0.57 14.30
N ASP A 82 -9.19 1.29 14.94
CA ASP A 82 -10.14 0.71 15.88
C ASP A 82 -11.48 0.31 15.26
N GLY A 83 -11.71 0.64 14.00
CA GLY A 83 -12.99 0.41 13.35
C GLY A 83 -13.22 -1.06 13.00
N ASP A 84 -14.49 -1.36 12.75
CA ASP A 84 -14.91 -2.64 12.21
C ASP A 84 -15.02 -2.48 10.70
N TYR A 85 -14.26 -3.28 9.97
CA TYR A 85 -14.19 -3.19 8.51
C TYR A 85 -14.77 -4.44 7.88
N ILE A 86 -15.37 -4.29 6.70
CA ILE A 86 -16.04 -5.38 6.01
C ILE A 86 -15.08 -5.96 4.97
N PRO A 87 -14.76 -7.27 5.07
CA PRO A 87 -13.87 -7.90 4.08
C PRO A 87 -14.38 -7.71 2.65
N GLY A 88 -13.48 -7.33 1.76
CA GLY A 88 -13.80 -7.09 0.36
C GLY A 88 -14.28 -5.68 0.05
N HIS A 89 -14.71 -4.92 1.04
CA HIS A 89 -15.09 -3.53 0.85
C HIS A 89 -13.85 -2.65 0.76
N TYR A 90 -13.97 -1.54 0.05
CA TYR A 90 -12.84 -0.64 -0.19
C TYR A 90 -12.86 0.54 0.77
N TYR A 91 -11.68 0.96 1.17
CA TYR A 91 -11.50 2.04 2.14
C TYR A 91 -10.39 2.97 1.68
N HIS A 92 -10.58 4.25 1.97
CA HIS A 92 -9.52 5.24 1.85
C HIS A 92 -8.79 5.27 3.18
N VAL A 93 -7.51 4.88 3.14
CA VAL A 93 -6.68 4.73 4.34
C VAL A 93 -5.70 5.87 4.41
N GLU A 94 -5.58 6.48 5.60
CA GLU A 94 -4.58 7.51 5.89
C GLU A 94 -3.74 7.09 7.08
N GLY A 95 -2.47 7.36 7.01
CA GLY A 95 -1.55 7.01 8.09
C GLY A 95 -0.15 7.50 7.82
N VAL A 96 0.81 6.82 8.45
CA VAL A 96 2.23 7.15 8.33
C VAL A 96 2.97 5.87 7.97
N PHE A 97 3.82 5.95 6.95
CA PHE A 97 4.67 4.83 6.54
C PHE A 97 5.74 4.61 7.61
N ARG A 98 5.87 3.38 8.10
CA ARG A 98 6.83 3.05 9.15
C ARG A 98 7.71 1.89 8.75
N VAL A 99 8.94 1.96 9.21
CA VAL A 99 9.92 0.89 9.03
C VAL A 99 10.45 0.54 10.40
N ARG A 100 10.44 -0.74 10.73
CA ARG A 100 10.96 -1.23 12.01
C ARG A 100 11.96 -2.34 11.76
N ASN A 101 13.13 -2.23 12.36
CA ASN A 101 14.08 -3.33 12.39
C ASN A 101 13.69 -4.30 13.49
N GLU A 102 13.48 -5.54 13.11
CA GLU A 102 13.10 -6.59 14.03
C GLU A 102 14.10 -7.75 13.93
N LYS A 103 14.10 -8.58 14.95
CA LYS A 103 14.92 -9.79 14.95
C LYS A 103 14.41 -10.71 13.85
N GLY A 104 15.17 -10.84 12.81
CA GLY A 104 14.78 -11.64 11.65
C GLY A 104 14.47 -10.82 10.40
N GLY A 105 14.58 -9.48 10.49
CA GLY A 105 14.45 -8.65 9.29
C GLY A 105 13.81 -7.31 9.53
N VAL A 106 13.24 -6.79 8.45
CA VAL A 106 12.62 -5.47 8.45
C VAL A 106 11.12 -5.63 8.30
N ARG A 107 10.37 -4.91 9.11
CA ARG A 107 8.92 -4.82 8.98
C ARG A 107 8.55 -3.46 8.39
N ILE A 108 7.75 -3.47 7.34
CA ILE A 108 7.16 -2.29 6.73
C ILE A 108 5.67 -2.31 7.05
N TYR A 109 5.15 -1.21 7.58
CA TYR A 109 3.73 -1.14 7.92
C TYR A 109 3.27 0.32 7.90
N ILE A 110 1.96 0.51 7.92
CA ILE A 110 1.35 1.83 8.02
C ILE A 110 0.82 1.99 9.43
N GLU A 111 1.23 3.05 10.09
CA GLU A 111 0.63 3.45 11.35
C GLU A 111 -0.64 4.21 11.00
N GLY A 112 -1.79 3.57 11.18
CA GLY A 112 -3.05 4.11 10.70
C GLY A 112 -3.55 5.28 11.51
N LYS A 113 -4.20 6.21 10.84
CA LYS A 113 -4.90 7.34 11.45
C LYS A 113 -6.39 7.24 11.22
N SER A 114 -6.78 6.85 10.03
CA SER A 114 -8.20 6.70 9.68
C SER A 114 -8.37 5.81 8.46
N ALA A 115 -9.56 5.22 8.36
CA ALA A 115 -9.96 4.48 7.17
C ALA A 115 -11.47 4.66 7.02
N GLY A 116 -11.90 5.23 5.90
CA GLY A 116 -13.30 5.46 5.59
C GLY A 116 -13.71 4.68 4.36
N GLU A 117 -14.92 4.11 4.40
CA GLU A 117 -15.40 3.32 3.28
C GLU A 117 -15.63 4.17 2.04
N ILE A 118 -15.22 3.63 0.88
CA ILE A 118 -15.42 4.25 -0.42
C ILE A 118 -16.08 3.24 -1.35
N ASP A 119 -16.58 3.74 -2.48
CA ASP A 119 -17.09 2.86 -3.52
C ASP A 119 -15.95 2.05 -4.12
N LYS A 120 -16.28 0.86 -4.57
CA LYS A 120 -15.35 0.00 -5.27
C LYS A 120 -14.83 0.72 -6.52
N PRO A 121 -13.51 0.77 -6.73
CA PRO A 121 -12.95 1.36 -7.96
C PRO A 121 -13.47 0.63 -9.20
N LYS A 122 -13.61 1.36 -10.30
CA LYS A 122 -14.06 0.77 -11.56
C LYS A 122 -13.11 -0.33 -12.00
N ASP A 123 -11.82 -0.11 -11.84
CA ASP A 123 -10.80 -1.10 -12.16
C ASP A 123 -10.24 -1.65 -10.85
N GLU A 124 -10.58 -2.89 -10.56
CA GLU A 124 -10.09 -3.53 -9.32
C GLU A 124 -8.62 -3.87 -9.40
N PHE A 125 -8.10 -4.06 -10.61
CA PHE A 125 -6.71 -4.45 -10.79
C PHE A 125 -5.83 -3.22 -10.97
N VAL A 126 -4.73 -3.22 -10.22
CA VAL A 126 -3.69 -2.21 -10.38
C VAL A 126 -2.61 -2.76 -11.30
N THR A 127 -1.82 -1.88 -11.87
CA THR A 127 -0.73 -2.24 -12.77
C THR A 127 0.60 -1.78 -12.19
N PHE A 128 1.69 -2.28 -12.80
CA PHE A 128 3.04 -1.92 -12.37
C PHE A 128 3.70 -0.88 -13.29
N ASN A 129 2.93 -0.22 -14.12
CA ASN A 129 3.46 0.78 -15.06
C ASN A 129 2.73 2.12 -14.98
#